data_c7fa4b86f8cb424e37fab081ef0a4a89
#
_entry.id   c7fa4b86f8cb424e37fab081ef0a4a89
#
_cell.length_a   1.000
_cell.length_b   1.000
_cell.length_c   1.000
_cell.angle_alpha   90.00
_cell.angle_beta   90.00
_cell.angle_gamma   90.00
#
_symmetry.space_group_name_H-M   'P 1'
#
loop_
_entity.id
_entity.type
_entity.pdbx_description
1 polymer ?
#
loop_
_entity_poly.entity_id
_entity_poly.type
_entity_poly.pdbx_seq_one_letter_code
_entity_poly.pdbx_strand_id
1 'polypeptide(L)'
;MRTLTLTSDDHRIARLTAAAIAIALVESAVPSPLPGVKPGLANIITLLVLLRYDWATAAWVTILRVLAVSLLVGQFLAPGFMLSLGGAVASLAVLWALRSLVHSPSSGFGPVTLSILAALAHMLAQLGIVRLWLVPSPGVWVLAPVFLGAALFFGTLNGLIVAWLMQPAANNDPTRIANEHQSAT
;
A
#
# COMPACT_ATOMS: atom_id res chain seq x y z
N MET A 1 3.87 31.06 -22.72
CA MET A 1 4.40 29.94 -21.94
C MET A 1 3.65 29.92 -20.61
N ARG A 2 2.91 28.84 -20.28
CA ARG A 2 2.33 28.68 -18.93
C ARG A 2 3.45 28.24 -17.99
N THR A 3 3.86 29.10 -17.09
CA THR A 3 4.78 28.73 -16.01
C THR A 3 4.03 27.78 -15.05
N LEU A 4 4.46 26.52 -15.02
CA LEU A 4 3.99 25.55 -14.02
C LEU A 4 4.62 25.93 -12.67
N THR A 5 3.83 26.48 -11.77
CA THR A 5 4.26 26.70 -10.38
C THR A 5 4.05 25.40 -9.60
N LEU A 6 5.15 24.82 -9.13
CA LEU A 6 5.10 23.66 -8.24
C LEU A 6 4.51 24.06 -6.89
N THR A 7 3.52 23.31 -6.46
CA THR A 7 2.87 23.51 -5.14
C THR A 7 3.57 22.68 -4.06
N SER A 8 3.32 22.99 -2.79
CA SER A 8 3.81 22.19 -1.66
C SER A 8 3.30 20.74 -1.71
N ASP A 9 2.10 20.55 -2.27
CA ASP A 9 1.50 19.23 -2.45
C ASP A 9 2.22 18.41 -3.53
N ASP A 10 2.68 19.03 -4.61
CA ASP A 10 3.48 18.37 -5.65
C ASP A 10 4.80 17.85 -5.09
N HIS A 11 5.48 18.65 -4.26
CA HIS A 11 6.72 18.22 -3.59
C HIS A 11 6.49 17.07 -2.61
N ARG A 12 5.35 17.07 -1.92
CA ARG A 12 4.98 15.98 -1.00
C ARG A 12 4.70 14.69 -1.75
N ILE A 13 3.86 14.75 -2.79
CA ILE A 13 3.56 13.60 -3.65
C ILE A 13 4.84 13.03 -4.25
N ALA A 14 5.73 13.90 -4.77
CA ALA A 14 7.00 13.46 -5.36
C ALA A 14 7.87 12.70 -4.35
N ARG A 15 8.03 13.20 -3.11
CA ARG A 15 8.82 12.53 -2.07
C ARG A 15 8.22 11.19 -1.65
N LEU A 16 6.90 11.13 -1.45
CA LEU A 16 6.20 9.90 -1.07
C LEU A 16 6.26 8.87 -2.20
N THR A 17 6.12 9.31 -3.45
CA THR A 17 6.26 8.46 -4.63
C THR A 17 7.68 7.93 -4.76
N ALA A 18 8.70 8.77 -4.57
CA ALA A 18 10.10 8.34 -4.61
C ALA A 18 10.40 7.26 -3.56
N ALA A 19 9.91 7.44 -2.33
CA ALA A 19 10.03 6.42 -1.28
C ALA A 19 9.32 5.11 -1.67
N ALA A 20 8.10 5.21 -2.22
CA ALA A 20 7.35 4.04 -2.66
C ALA A 20 8.03 3.30 -3.83
N ILE A 21 8.65 4.03 -4.76
CA ILE A 21 9.44 3.48 -5.87
C ILE A 21 10.67 2.75 -5.31
N ALA A 22 11.43 3.39 -4.41
CA ALA A 22 12.62 2.79 -3.82
C ALA A 22 12.30 1.46 -3.13
N ILE A 23 11.24 1.41 -2.31
CA ILE A 23 10.80 0.18 -1.65
C ILE A 23 10.37 -0.86 -2.68
N ALA A 24 9.63 -0.49 -3.71
CA ALA A 24 9.17 -1.41 -4.75
C ALA A 24 10.32 -1.97 -5.59
N LEU A 25 11.37 -1.19 -5.85
CA LEU A 25 12.59 -1.66 -6.53
C LEU A 25 13.36 -2.66 -5.66
N VAL A 26 13.54 -2.37 -4.38
CA VAL A 26 14.15 -3.31 -3.43
C VAL A 26 13.33 -4.60 -3.37
N GLU A 27 12.01 -4.50 -3.23
CA GLU A 27 11.10 -5.65 -3.23
C GLU A 27 11.21 -6.47 -4.53
N SER A 28 11.37 -5.81 -5.69
CA SER A 28 11.51 -6.50 -6.98
C SER A 28 12.83 -7.21 -7.16
N ALA A 29 13.88 -6.80 -6.44
CA ALA A 29 15.19 -7.43 -6.44
C ALA A 29 15.26 -8.66 -5.51
N VAL A 30 14.35 -8.79 -4.56
CA VAL A 30 14.28 -9.94 -3.67
C VAL A 30 13.59 -11.11 -4.36
N PRO A 31 14.21 -12.30 -4.42
CA PRO A 31 13.57 -13.48 -4.98
C PRO A 31 12.28 -13.81 -4.21
N SER A 32 11.17 -13.92 -4.92
CA SER A 32 9.91 -14.32 -4.30
C SER A 32 9.90 -15.84 -4.06
N PRO A 33 9.53 -16.30 -2.87
CA PRO A 33 9.44 -17.74 -2.57
C PRO A 33 8.36 -18.45 -3.39
N LEU A 34 7.36 -17.71 -3.84
CA LEU A 34 6.31 -18.19 -4.73
C LEU A 34 6.20 -17.28 -5.96
N PRO A 35 6.30 -17.79 -7.19
CA PRO A 35 6.13 -17.00 -8.39
C PRO A 35 4.81 -16.23 -8.36
N GLY A 36 4.86 -14.91 -8.54
CA GLY A 36 3.68 -14.04 -8.53
C GLY A 36 3.24 -13.52 -7.15
N VAL A 37 3.81 -14.03 -6.04
CA VAL A 37 3.55 -13.50 -4.69
C VAL A 37 4.68 -12.56 -4.31
N LYS A 38 4.35 -11.27 -4.16
CA LYS A 38 5.27 -10.25 -3.62
C LYS A 38 4.74 -9.77 -2.27
N PRO A 39 5.62 -9.47 -1.29
CA PRO A 39 5.20 -8.99 0.03
C PRO A 39 4.33 -7.73 0.00
N GLY A 40 4.42 -6.93 -1.07
CA GLY A 40 3.61 -5.72 -1.25
C GLY A 40 4.02 -4.61 -0.29
N LEU A 41 5.30 -4.55 0.11
CA LEU A 41 5.82 -3.54 1.06
C LEU A 41 5.56 -2.11 0.59
N ALA A 42 5.56 -1.89 -0.71
CA ALA A 42 5.22 -0.58 -1.27
C ALA A 42 3.76 -0.15 -1.01
N ASN A 43 2.86 -1.09 -0.67
CA ASN A 43 1.49 -0.77 -0.26
C ASN A 43 1.43 -0.17 1.16
N ILE A 44 2.47 -0.36 1.99
CA ILE A 44 2.61 0.33 3.28
C ILE A 44 2.57 1.84 3.06
N ILE A 45 3.31 2.35 2.06
CA ILE A 45 3.32 3.78 1.75
C ILE A 45 1.93 4.25 1.30
N THR A 46 1.26 3.48 0.42
CA THR A 46 -0.10 3.81 -0.04
C THR A 46 -1.08 3.95 1.14
N LEU A 47 -1.05 2.99 2.07
CA LEU A 47 -1.94 2.99 3.22
C LEU A 47 -1.57 4.10 4.23
N LEU A 48 -0.27 4.32 4.46
CA LEU A 48 0.22 5.40 5.32
C LEU A 48 -0.21 6.77 4.78
N VAL A 49 -0.09 6.98 3.46
CA VAL A 49 -0.50 8.21 2.80
C VAL A 49 -2.00 8.40 2.89
N LEU A 50 -2.80 7.35 2.67
CA LEU A 50 -4.25 7.40 2.81
C LEU A 50 -4.68 7.85 4.22
N LEU A 51 -4.03 7.28 5.25
CA LEU A 51 -4.38 7.54 6.65
C LEU A 51 -3.87 8.88 7.19
N ARG A 52 -2.77 9.41 6.61
CA ARG A 52 -2.16 10.68 7.04
C ARG A 52 -2.59 11.90 6.23
N TYR A 53 -3.02 11.68 5.00
CA TYR A 53 -3.37 12.76 4.08
C TYR A 53 -4.78 12.50 3.54
N ASP A 54 -4.89 12.10 2.30
CA ASP A 54 -6.16 11.91 1.62
C ASP A 54 -6.05 10.80 0.55
N TRP A 55 -7.23 10.40 0.05
CA TRP A 55 -7.33 9.36 -0.97
C TRP A 55 -6.68 9.79 -2.31
N ALA A 56 -6.82 11.05 -2.71
CA ALA A 56 -6.29 11.52 -3.99
C ALA A 56 -4.76 11.46 -4.01
N THR A 57 -4.12 11.90 -2.92
CA THR A 57 -2.65 11.78 -2.73
C THR A 57 -2.22 10.31 -2.74
N ALA A 58 -2.92 9.42 -2.06
CA ALA A 58 -2.63 7.99 -2.07
C ALA A 58 -2.78 7.37 -3.47
N ALA A 59 -3.80 7.78 -4.23
CA ALA A 59 -4.01 7.33 -5.60
C ALA A 59 -2.87 7.78 -6.51
N TRP A 60 -2.47 9.05 -6.47
CA TRP A 60 -1.36 9.57 -7.25
C TRP A 60 -0.04 8.84 -6.94
N VAL A 61 0.30 8.70 -5.65
CA VAL A 61 1.51 7.98 -5.22
C VAL A 61 1.50 6.54 -5.75
N THR A 62 0.36 5.86 -5.67
CA THR A 62 0.25 4.46 -6.11
C THR A 62 0.37 4.31 -7.62
N ILE A 63 -0.32 5.16 -8.41
CA ILE A 63 -0.27 5.09 -9.87
C ILE A 63 1.11 5.48 -10.39
N LEU A 64 1.68 6.58 -9.90
CA LEU A 64 3.03 7.03 -10.29
C LEU A 64 4.08 5.97 -9.95
N ARG A 65 3.98 5.32 -8.78
CA ARG A 65 4.87 4.21 -8.41
C ARG A 65 4.78 3.06 -9.42
N VAL A 66 3.57 2.59 -9.75
CA VAL A 66 3.40 1.45 -10.68
C VAL A 66 3.98 1.79 -12.05
N LEU A 67 3.71 3.00 -12.56
CA LEU A 67 4.26 3.47 -13.83
C LEU A 67 5.79 3.56 -13.80
N ALA A 68 6.34 4.23 -12.79
CA ALA A 68 7.78 4.44 -12.70
C ALA A 68 8.55 3.12 -12.53
N VAL A 69 8.09 2.23 -11.65
CA VAL A 69 8.74 0.92 -11.45
C VAL A 69 8.68 0.09 -12.72
N SER A 70 7.55 0.06 -13.43
CA SER A 70 7.42 -0.70 -14.67
C SER A 70 8.34 -0.18 -15.78
N LEU A 71 8.54 1.14 -15.86
CA LEU A 71 9.47 1.75 -16.79
C LEU A 71 10.93 1.45 -16.41
N LEU A 72 11.29 1.57 -15.14
CA LEU A 72 12.65 1.34 -14.65
C LEU A 72 13.09 -0.12 -14.77
N VAL A 73 12.17 -1.06 -14.56
CA VAL A 73 12.44 -2.51 -14.68
C VAL A 73 12.26 -3.00 -16.13
N GLY A 74 11.86 -2.13 -17.06
CA GLY A 74 11.64 -2.49 -18.47
C GLY A 74 10.44 -3.40 -18.70
N GLN A 75 9.45 -3.38 -17.79
CA GLN A 75 8.23 -4.21 -17.88
C GLN A 75 6.99 -3.40 -18.26
N PHE A 76 7.16 -2.18 -18.75
CA PHE A 76 6.05 -1.35 -19.18
C PHE A 76 5.27 -2.03 -20.31
N LEU A 77 3.94 -2.08 -20.18
CA LEU A 77 3.00 -2.82 -21.05
C LEU A 77 3.18 -4.35 -21.10
N ALA A 78 4.10 -4.92 -20.32
CA ALA A 78 4.21 -6.36 -20.16
C ALA A 78 3.07 -6.90 -19.26
N PRO A 79 2.79 -8.21 -19.27
CA PRO A 79 1.77 -8.82 -18.41
C PRO A 79 1.92 -8.44 -16.93
N GLY A 80 3.16 -8.38 -16.42
CA GLY A 80 3.45 -7.97 -15.03
C GLY A 80 2.99 -6.56 -14.70
N PHE A 81 3.11 -5.62 -15.65
CA PHE A 81 2.58 -4.27 -15.49
C PHE A 81 1.05 -4.27 -15.39
N MET A 82 0.36 -5.01 -16.29
CA MET A 82 -1.11 -5.09 -16.28
C MET A 82 -1.64 -5.68 -14.97
N LEU A 83 -0.98 -6.71 -14.44
CA LEU A 83 -1.32 -7.29 -13.15
C LEU A 83 -1.11 -6.28 -12.01
N SER A 84 0.02 -5.59 -12.00
CA SER A 84 0.35 -4.59 -10.97
C SER A 84 -0.61 -3.41 -11.00
N LEU A 85 -0.94 -2.90 -12.20
CA LEU A 85 -1.87 -1.80 -12.37
C LEU A 85 -3.29 -2.20 -11.98
N GLY A 86 -3.77 -3.34 -12.48
CA GLY A 86 -5.11 -3.84 -12.15
C GLY A 86 -5.29 -4.10 -10.65
N GLY A 87 -4.29 -4.73 -10.02
CA GLY A 87 -4.27 -4.91 -8.57
C GLY A 87 -4.28 -3.58 -7.80
N ALA A 88 -3.46 -2.62 -8.23
CA ALA A 88 -3.40 -1.29 -7.61
C ALA A 88 -4.74 -0.54 -7.73
N VAL A 89 -5.36 -0.56 -8.91
CA VAL A 89 -6.67 0.06 -9.13
C VAL A 89 -7.74 -0.59 -8.26
N ALA A 90 -7.78 -1.92 -8.18
CA ALA A 90 -8.73 -2.63 -7.33
C ALA A 90 -8.54 -2.30 -5.83
N SER A 91 -7.29 -2.26 -5.36
CA SER A 91 -6.99 -1.83 -3.98
C SER A 91 -7.48 -0.42 -3.72
N LEU A 92 -7.17 0.53 -4.61
CA LEU A 92 -7.60 1.92 -4.49
C LEU A 92 -9.13 2.05 -4.52
N ALA A 93 -9.82 1.26 -5.35
CA ALA A 93 -11.28 1.26 -5.42
C ALA A 93 -11.91 0.82 -4.08
N VAL A 94 -11.38 -0.24 -3.46
CA VAL A 94 -11.84 -0.70 -2.14
C VAL A 94 -11.54 0.36 -1.07
N LEU A 95 -10.34 0.91 -1.05
CA LEU A 95 -9.98 1.97 -0.10
C LEU A 95 -10.83 3.24 -0.30
N TRP A 96 -11.19 3.56 -1.56
CA TRP A 96 -12.12 4.65 -1.85
C TRP A 96 -13.52 4.38 -1.32
N ALA A 97 -14.03 3.17 -1.52
CA ALA A 97 -15.36 2.78 -1.03
C ALA A 97 -15.43 2.83 0.51
N LEU A 98 -14.33 2.53 1.18
CA LEU A 98 -14.22 2.51 2.65
C LEU A 98 -13.79 3.85 3.26
N ARG A 99 -13.51 4.88 2.43
CA ARG A 99 -12.95 6.16 2.93
C ARG A 99 -13.80 6.86 3.98
N SER A 100 -15.13 6.76 3.90
CA SER A 100 -16.06 7.32 4.89
C SER A 100 -15.95 6.63 6.25
N LEU A 101 -15.60 5.35 6.27
CA LEU A 101 -15.42 4.55 7.47
C LEU A 101 -14.04 4.78 8.11
N VAL A 102 -13.02 5.10 7.31
CA VAL A 102 -11.65 5.37 7.77
C VAL A 102 -11.59 6.56 8.74
N HIS A 103 -12.38 7.60 8.47
CA HIS A 103 -12.39 8.83 9.25
C HIS A 103 -13.44 8.83 10.39
N SER A 104 -14.19 7.75 10.57
CA SER A 104 -15.18 7.63 11.65
C SER A 104 -14.53 6.99 12.89
N PRO A 105 -14.48 7.69 14.04
CA PRO A 105 -13.88 7.16 15.28
C PRO A 105 -14.55 5.89 15.80
N SER A 106 -15.81 5.65 15.41
CA SER A 106 -16.63 4.52 15.87
C SER A 106 -16.60 3.31 14.93
N SER A 107 -15.90 3.38 13.78
CA SER A 107 -16.02 2.36 12.74
C SER A 107 -15.26 1.07 12.99
N GLY A 108 -14.31 1.02 13.92
CA GLY A 108 -13.46 -0.15 14.15
C GLY A 108 -12.54 -0.53 12.96
N PHE A 109 -12.54 0.24 11.88
CA PHE A 109 -11.70 0.02 10.69
C PHE A 109 -10.29 0.56 10.92
N GLY A 110 -9.46 -0.25 11.57
CA GLY A 110 -8.05 0.07 11.78
C GLY A 110 -7.18 -0.16 10.52
N PRO A 111 -5.90 0.28 10.57
CA PRO A 111 -4.93 0.09 9.49
C PRO A 111 -4.81 -1.36 9.02
N VAL A 112 -4.91 -2.33 9.93
CA VAL A 112 -4.82 -3.77 9.64
C VAL A 112 -5.99 -4.23 8.76
N THR A 113 -7.22 -3.86 9.12
CA THR A 113 -8.42 -4.22 8.35
C THR A 113 -8.37 -3.65 6.94
N LEU A 114 -7.98 -2.39 6.81
CA LEU A 114 -7.85 -1.72 5.51
C LEU A 114 -6.77 -2.37 4.65
N SER A 115 -5.63 -2.72 5.26
CA SER A 115 -4.53 -3.39 4.57
C SER A 115 -4.95 -4.76 4.03
N ILE A 116 -5.65 -5.56 4.84
CA ILE A 116 -6.15 -6.88 4.45
C ILE A 116 -7.14 -6.75 3.28
N LEU A 117 -8.12 -5.87 3.39
CA LEU A 117 -9.12 -5.68 2.33
C LEU A 117 -8.49 -5.18 1.03
N ALA A 118 -7.54 -4.26 1.10
CA ALA A 118 -6.79 -3.78 -0.05
C ALA A 118 -5.94 -4.90 -0.68
N ALA A 119 -5.26 -5.72 0.13
CA ALA A 119 -4.44 -6.84 -0.35
C ALA A 119 -5.30 -7.94 -1.02
N LEU A 120 -6.45 -8.27 -0.44
CA LEU A 120 -7.39 -9.23 -1.03
C LEU A 120 -7.95 -8.72 -2.36
N ALA A 121 -8.38 -7.46 -2.43
CA ALA A 121 -8.87 -6.85 -3.66
C ALA A 121 -7.78 -6.84 -4.74
N HIS A 122 -6.54 -6.50 -4.37
CA HIS A 122 -5.38 -6.54 -5.25
C HIS A 122 -5.18 -7.94 -5.86
N MET A 123 -5.15 -8.95 -5.00
CA MET A 123 -4.91 -10.33 -5.42
C MET A 123 -6.05 -10.89 -6.27
N LEU A 124 -7.30 -10.61 -5.89
CA LEU A 124 -8.47 -11.03 -6.68
C LEU A 124 -8.47 -10.41 -8.08
N ALA A 125 -8.11 -9.14 -8.19
CA ALA A 125 -7.99 -8.47 -9.49
C ALA A 125 -6.89 -9.11 -10.34
N GLN A 126 -5.73 -9.42 -9.75
CA GLN A 126 -4.65 -10.11 -10.47
C GLN A 126 -5.07 -11.50 -10.93
N LEU A 127 -5.69 -12.31 -10.07
CA LEU A 127 -6.21 -13.62 -10.45
C LEU A 127 -7.27 -13.51 -11.56
N GLY A 128 -8.14 -12.51 -11.49
CA GLY A 128 -9.12 -12.22 -12.52
C GLY A 128 -8.45 -11.89 -13.87
N ILE A 129 -7.44 -11.04 -13.88
CA ILE A 129 -6.69 -10.68 -15.10
C ILE A 129 -5.96 -11.91 -15.64
N VAL A 130 -5.31 -12.70 -14.80
CA VAL A 130 -4.67 -13.96 -15.22
C VAL A 130 -5.70 -14.88 -15.87
N ARG A 131 -6.84 -15.08 -15.25
CA ARG A 131 -7.90 -15.97 -15.73
C ARG A 131 -8.54 -15.50 -17.03
N LEU A 132 -8.73 -14.20 -17.20
CA LEU A 132 -9.44 -13.66 -18.36
C LEU A 132 -8.53 -13.43 -19.56
N TRP A 133 -7.26 -13.15 -19.32
CA TRP A 133 -6.35 -12.69 -20.36
C TRP A 133 -5.12 -13.57 -20.58
N LEU A 134 -4.40 -13.99 -19.50
CA LEU A 134 -3.14 -14.73 -19.65
C LEU A 134 -3.36 -16.24 -19.80
N VAL A 135 -4.16 -16.82 -18.94
CA VAL A 135 -4.41 -18.25 -18.85
C VAL A 135 -5.91 -18.50 -18.72
N PRO A 136 -6.66 -18.54 -19.82
CA PRO A 136 -8.11 -18.71 -19.80
C PRO A 136 -8.52 -20.15 -19.42
N SER A 137 -8.08 -20.62 -18.25
CA SER A 137 -8.35 -21.94 -17.71
C SER A 137 -9.00 -21.87 -16.33
N PRO A 138 -10.03 -22.66 -16.02
CA PRO A 138 -10.60 -22.76 -14.68
C PRO A 138 -9.59 -23.15 -13.60
N GLY A 139 -8.48 -23.80 -13.98
CA GLY A 139 -7.39 -24.20 -13.09
C GLY A 139 -6.73 -23.04 -12.34
N VAL A 140 -6.85 -21.80 -12.83
CA VAL A 140 -6.36 -20.60 -12.11
C VAL A 140 -7.01 -20.48 -10.73
N TRP A 141 -8.28 -20.86 -10.57
CA TRP A 141 -8.99 -20.78 -9.30
C TRP A 141 -8.51 -21.81 -8.27
N VAL A 142 -7.87 -22.90 -8.70
CA VAL A 142 -7.24 -23.88 -7.79
C VAL A 142 -6.09 -23.24 -7.02
N LEU A 143 -5.43 -22.23 -7.60
CA LEU A 143 -4.37 -21.47 -6.96
C LEU A 143 -4.88 -20.35 -6.04
N ALA A 144 -6.16 -19.98 -6.16
CA ALA A 144 -6.74 -18.86 -5.40
C ALA A 144 -6.56 -19.00 -3.88
N PRO A 145 -6.77 -20.16 -3.22
CA PRO A 145 -6.58 -20.28 -1.78
C PRO A 145 -5.15 -19.93 -1.33
N VAL A 146 -4.14 -20.35 -2.11
CA VAL A 146 -2.74 -20.07 -1.80
C VAL A 146 -2.44 -18.57 -1.92
N PHE A 147 -2.86 -17.95 -3.01
CA PHE A 147 -2.63 -16.53 -3.26
C PHE A 147 -3.43 -15.63 -2.30
N LEU A 148 -4.67 -15.99 -1.99
CA LEU A 148 -5.48 -15.25 -1.02
C LEU A 148 -4.95 -15.45 0.41
N GLY A 149 -4.45 -16.64 0.76
CA GLY A 149 -3.76 -16.89 2.02
C GLY A 149 -2.51 -16.02 2.16
N ALA A 150 -1.69 -15.92 1.10
CA ALA A 150 -0.54 -15.02 1.07
C ALA A 150 -0.97 -13.54 1.19
N ALA A 151 -2.04 -13.14 0.51
CA ALA A 151 -2.58 -11.78 0.61
C ALA A 151 -3.06 -11.44 2.03
N LEU A 152 -3.71 -12.39 2.72
CA LEU A 152 -4.09 -12.24 4.12
C LEU A 152 -2.86 -12.09 5.02
N PHE A 153 -1.87 -12.94 4.85
CA PHE A 153 -0.64 -12.90 5.65
C PHE A 153 0.11 -11.58 5.48
N PHE A 154 0.45 -11.23 4.24
CA PHE A 154 1.18 -9.99 3.96
C PHE A 154 0.34 -8.74 4.20
N GLY A 155 -0.98 -8.79 3.96
CA GLY A 155 -1.90 -7.72 4.28
C GLY A 155 -1.95 -7.44 5.79
N THR A 156 -1.98 -8.49 6.61
CA THR A 156 -1.90 -8.35 8.07
C THR A 156 -0.57 -7.76 8.51
N LEU A 157 0.54 -8.28 7.99
CA LEU A 157 1.89 -7.80 8.32
C LEU A 157 2.06 -6.31 7.95
N ASN A 158 1.69 -5.93 6.74
CA ASN A 158 1.76 -4.55 6.27
C ASN A 158 0.86 -3.62 7.11
N GLY A 159 -0.33 -4.08 7.45
CA GLY A 159 -1.25 -3.34 8.32
C GLY A 159 -0.72 -3.12 9.73
N LEU A 160 -0.06 -4.12 10.31
CA LEU A 160 0.61 -4.00 11.61
C LEU A 160 1.77 -3.01 11.57
N ILE A 161 2.58 -3.05 10.50
CA ILE A 161 3.67 -2.09 10.30
C ILE A 161 3.11 -0.66 10.23
N VAL A 162 2.03 -0.44 9.46
CA VAL A 162 1.39 0.88 9.38
C VAL A 162 0.83 1.30 10.73
N ALA A 163 0.16 0.39 11.45
CA ALA A 163 -0.37 0.68 12.78
C ALA A 163 0.74 1.10 13.74
N TRP A 164 1.88 0.42 13.70
CA TRP A 164 3.06 0.76 14.50
C TRP A 164 3.65 2.12 14.11
N LEU A 165 3.79 2.42 12.82
CA LEU A 165 4.29 3.70 12.31
C LEU A 165 3.36 4.88 12.63
N MET A 166 2.08 4.62 12.85
CA MET A 166 1.09 5.63 13.18
C MET A 166 0.93 5.87 14.68
N GLN A 167 1.54 5.04 15.53
CA GLN A 167 1.56 5.31 16.97
C GLN A 167 2.24 6.65 17.22
N PRO A 168 1.66 7.53 18.06
CA PRO A 168 2.36 8.72 18.53
C PRO A 168 3.68 8.25 19.15
N ALA A 169 4.81 8.91 18.81
CA ALA A 169 6.06 8.64 19.47
C ALA A 169 5.81 8.66 20.97
N ALA A 170 5.96 7.52 21.64
CA ALA A 170 5.73 7.41 23.08
C ALA A 170 6.50 8.54 23.73
N ASN A 171 5.77 9.35 24.44
CA ASN A 171 6.13 10.64 25.00
C ASN A 171 7.48 10.58 25.75
N ASN A 172 8.57 10.68 25.03
CA ASN A 172 9.88 10.97 25.61
C ASN A 172 9.92 12.47 25.96
N ASP A 173 8.91 12.92 26.69
CA ASP A 173 8.92 14.25 27.28
C ASP A 173 9.79 14.18 28.56
N PRO A 174 11.03 14.71 28.52
CA PRO A 174 11.90 14.71 29.69
C PRO A 174 11.29 15.46 30.89
N THR A 175 10.33 16.34 30.63
CA THR A 175 9.65 17.13 31.65
C THR A 175 8.67 16.30 32.49
N ARG A 176 8.11 15.22 31.92
CA ARG A 176 7.22 14.32 32.65
C ARG A 176 7.99 13.48 33.68
N ILE A 177 9.17 12.99 33.30
CA ILE A 177 10.05 12.24 34.22
C ILE A 177 10.53 13.14 35.38
N ALA A 178 10.85 14.41 35.08
CA ALA A 178 11.25 15.37 36.11
C ALA A 178 10.10 15.67 37.07
N ASN A 179 8.87 15.79 36.59
CA ASN A 179 7.69 16.07 37.44
C ASN A 179 7.26 14.87 38.29
N GLU A 180 7.42 13.65 37.81
CA GLU A 180 7.16 12.43 38.59
C GLU A 180 8.14 12.25 39.74
N HIS A 181 9.40 12.67 39.56
CA HIS A 181 10.39 12.67 40.62
C HIS A 181 10.15 13.80 41.67
N GLN A 182 9.59 14.93 41.25
CA GLN A 182 9.26 16.03 42.17
C GLN A 182 7.99 15.79 43.00
N SER A 183 7.09 14.95 42.53
CA SER A 183 5.85 14.62 43.28
C SER A 183 6.03 13.45 44.25
N ALA A 184 7.18 12.77 44.22
CA ALA A 184 7.51 11.62 45.08
C ALA A 184 8.42 12.00 46.30
N THR A 185 8.81 13.26 46.43
CA THR A 185 9.55 13.83 47.57
C THR A 185 8.68 14.76 48.37
#